data_6f06f98bce1bfe8f5c24e6e308b97b9d
#
_entry.id   6f06f98bce1bfe8f5c24e6e308b97b9d
#
_cell.length_a   1.000
_cell.length_b   1.000
_cell.length_c   1.000
_cell.angle_alpha   90.00
_cell.angle_beta   90.00
_cell.angle_gamma   90.00
#
_symmetry.space_group_name_H-M   'P 1'
#
loop_
_entity.id
_entity.type
_entity.pdbx_description
1 polymer ?
#
loop_
_entity_poly.entity_id
_entity_poly.type
_entity_poly.pdbx_seq_one_letter_code
_entity_poly.pdbx_strand_id
1 'polypeptide(L)'
;MAQYDVADRSAIVTGGGSGIGRAVALTLAASGASVLVTDLNGDNADKVVSEITAAGGTAASLVGDVTDPEFAVASVKAANELAPLRIAVNNAGIGGESAKVGDYSLDGWRKVIEINLNSVYYSMKAQLDAIAANGGGAIVNMASILGSVGFANSSAYVTAKHGLLGLTQNAALEYADQKVRVTAVGPGFIRTPLVEHSMDADALAFLEGKHALGRLGEPEEVAALVAFLASDAASFITGSYHLVDGGYTAQ
;
A
#
# COMPACT_ATOMS: atom_id res chain seq x y z
N MET A 1 -2.70 6.24 19.68
CA MET A 1 -2.06 6.54 18.37
C MET A 1 -2.40 7.97 18.02
N ALA A 2 -1.51 8.71 17.37
CA ALA A 2 -1.85 10.02 16.84
C ALA A 2 -2.94 9.84 15.79
N GLN A 3 -4.07 10.50 15.97
CA GLN A 3 -5.15 10.54 14.99
C GLN A 3 -4.91 11.73 14.06
N TYR A 4 -4.79 11.46 12.77
CA TYR A 4 -4.78 12.49 11.74
C TYR A 4 -6.20 12.63 11.22
N ASP A 5 -6.72 13.86 11.21
CA ASP A 5 -8.07 14.12 10.73
C ASP A 5 -8.16 13.87 9.22
N VAL A 6 -8.95 12.86 8.87
CA VAL A 6 -9.32 12.49 7.50
C VAL A 6 -10.83 12.26 7.38
N ALA A 7 -11.60 12.91 8.27
CA ALA A 7 -13.07 12.85 8.26
C ALA A 7 -13.66 13.37 6.93
N ASP A 8 -14.88 12.94 6.65
CA ASP A 8 -15.66 13.31 5.45
C ASP A 8 -14.98 12.92 4.12
N ARG A 9 -14.05 11.94 4.15
CA ARG A 9 -13.35 11.38 2.98
C ARG A 9 -13.55 9.89 2.94
N SER A 10 -13.62 9.33 1.74
CA SER A 10 -13.41 7.91 1.61
C SER A 10 -11.97 7.59 1.27
N ALA A 11 -11.56 6.37 1.64
CA ALA A 11 -10.26 5.79 1.37
C ALA A 11 -10.41 4.41 0.72
N ILE A 12 -9.67 4.15 -0.35
CA ILE A 12 -9.51 2.79 -0.90
C ILE A 12 -8.22 2.20 -0.32
N VAL A 13 -8.27 0.96 0.18
CA VAL A 13 -7.09 0.20 0.59
C VAL A 13 -7.07 -1.12 -0.13
N THR A 14 -6.14 -1.31 -1.08
CA THR A 14 -6.00 -2.58 -1.80
C THR A 14 -5.18 -3.59 -1.01
N GLY A 15 -5.55 -4.89 -1.06
CA GLY A 15 -4.97 -5.90 -0.18
C GLY A 15 -5.25 -5.59 1.29
N GLY A 16 -6.43 -5.01 1.57
CA GLY A 16 -6.82 -4.49 2.87
C GLY A 16 -7.25 -5.56 3.87
N GLY A 17 -7.38 -6.82 3.46
CA GLY A 17 -7.84 -7.92 4.29
C GLY A 17 -6.79 -8.48 5.27
N SER A 18 -5.51 -8.15 5.13
CA SER A 18 -4.45 -8.69 6.00
C SER A 18 -3.24 -7.77 6.14
N GLY A 19 -2.34 -8.09 7.06
CA GLY A 19 -1.03 -7.47 7.22
C GLY A 19 -1.07 -5.94 7.28
N ILE A 20 -0.21 -5.29 6.50
CA ILE A 20 -0.10 -3.83 6.43
C ILE A 20 -1.42 -3.21 5.96
N GLY A 21 -2.07 -3.78 4.93
CA GLY A 21 -3.33 -3.25 4.40
C GLY A 21 -4.44 -3.20 5.45
N ARG A 22 -4.58 -4.27 6.25
CA ARG A 22 -5.53 -4.30 7.37
C ARG A 22 -5.22 -3.21 8.41
N ALA A 23 -3.95 -3.08 8.82
CA ALA A 23 -3.54 -2.07 9.79
C ALA A 23 -3.81 -0.65 9.27
N VAL A 24 -3.55 -0.40 7.98
CA VAL A 24 -3.86 0.87 7.31
C VAL A 24 -5.36 1.14 7.31
N ALA A 25 -6.18 0.16 6.92
CA ALA A 25 -7.64 0.31 6.88
C ALA A 25 -8.21 0.66 8.26
N LEU A 26 -7.78 -0.06 9.31
CA LEU A 26 -8.18 0.22 10.70
C LEU A 26 -7.74 1.62 11.17
N THR A 27 -6.51 2.02 10.83
CA THR A 27 -5.96 3.32 11.26
C THR A 27 -6.66 4.49 10.56
N LEU A 28 -6.95 4.38 9.26
CA LEU A 28 -7.69 5.40 8.51
C LEU A 28 -9.13 5.51 9.01
N ALA A 29 -9.80 4.39 9.28
CA ALA A 29 -11.16 4.41 9.84
C ALA A 29 -11.18 5.03 11.25
N ALA A 30 -10.22 4.70 12.11
CA ALA A 30 -10.08 5.32 13.44
C ALA A 30 -9.76 6.82 13.37
N SER A 31 -9.23 7.29 12.24
CA SER A 31 -8.96 8.70 11.95
C SER A 31 -10.13 9.42 11.26
N GLY A 32 -11.28 8.74 11.07
CA GLY A 32 -12.53 9.32 10.57
C GLY A 32 -12.85 9.07 9.09
N ALA A 33 -12.00 8.36 8.34
CA ALA A 33 -12.29 8.03 6.95
C ALA A 33 -13.37 6.93 6.84
N SER A 34 -14.18 7.00 5.78
CA SER A 34 -14.98 5.86 5.32
C SER A 34 -14.13 4.96 4.44
N VAL A 35 -13.88 3.70 4.83
CA VAL A 35 -12.87 2.87 4.19
C VAL A 35 -13.49 1.81 3.28
N LEU A 36 -13.12 1.80 2.01
CA LEU A 36 -13.35 0.67 1.12
C LEU A 36 -12.16 -0.29 1.22
N VAL A 37 -12.40 -1.45 1.83
CA VAL A 37 -11.43 -2.54 1.95
C VAL A 37 -11.54 -3.42 0.72
N THR A 38 -10.51 -3.44 -0.14
CA THR A 38 -10.50 -4.34 -1.29
C THR A 38 -9.48 -5.45 -1.10
N ASP A 39 -9.88 -6.68 -1.41
CA ASP A 39 -9.01 -7.85 -1.34
C ASP A 39 -9.47 -8.92 -2.32
N LEU A 40 -8.59 -9.85 -2.70
CA LEU A 40 -8.94 -11.04 -3.47
C LEU A 40 -9.69 -12.06 -2.59
N ASN A 41 -9.42 -12.05 -1.27
CA ASN A 41 -10.07 -12.89 -0.28
C ASN A 41 -11.21 -12.11 0.41
N GLY A 42 -12.45 -12.45 0.07
CA GLY A 42 -13.64 -11.79 0.60
C GLY A 42 -13.80 -11.94 2.11
N ASP A 43 -13.54 -13.14 2.66
CA ASP A 43 -13.68 -13.39 4.10
C ASP A 43 -12.73 -12.50 4.92
N ASN A 44 -11.51 -12.28 4.43
CA ASN A 44 -10.55 -11.40 5.07
C ASN A 44 -11.00 -9.93 5.00
N ALA A 45 -11.50 -9.48 3.85
CA ALA A 45 -12.02 -8.12 3.68
C ALA A 45 -13.22 -7.87 4.61
N ASP A 46 -14.18 -8.79 4.65
CA ASP A 46 -15.40 -8.69 5.48
C ASP A 46 -15.07 -8.70 6.98
N LYS A 47 -14.05 -9.46 7.37
CA LYS A 47 -13.57 -9.44 8.76
C LYS A 47 -13.05 -8.05 9.14
N VAL A 48 -12.25 -7.41 8.28
CA VAL A 48 -11.73 -6.06 8.55
C VAL A 48 -12.86 -5.03 8.58
N VAL A 49 -13.83 -5.13 7.68
CA VAL A 49 -15.04 -4.29 7.70
C VAL A 49 -15.80 -4.46 9.03
N SER A 50 -15.95 -5.70 9.50
CA SER A 50 -16.61 -5.99 10.78
C SER A 50 -15.84 -5.40 11.97
N GLU A 51 -14.52 -5.45 11.95
CA GLU A 51 -13.67 -4.82 12.98
C GLU A 51 -13.82 -3.29 13.00
N ILE A 52 -13.83 -2.66 11.82
CA ILE A 52 -14.03 -1.20 11.68
C ILE A 52 -15.41 -0.79 12.19
N THR A 53 -16.46 -1.49 11.78
CA THR A 53 -17.84 -1.15 12.16
C THR A 53 -18.11 -1.40 13.64
N ALA A 54 -17.54 -2.47 14.22
CA ALA A 54 -17.61 -2.72 15.66
C ALA A 54 -16.92 -1.63 16.49
N ALA A 55 -15.90 -0.97 15.93
CA ALA A 55 -15.23 0.17 16.54
C ALA A 55 -15.95 1.52 16.29
N GLY A 56 -17.10 1.51 15.59
CA GLY A 56 -17.91 2.70 15.29
C GLY A 56 -17.49 3.45 14.02
N GLY A 57 -16.59 2.90 13.23
CA GLY A 57 -16.17 3.45 11.93
C GLY A 57 -17.12 3.04 10.79
N THR A 58 -16.87 3.60 9.62
CA THR A 58 -17.61 3.29 8.38
C THR A 58 -16.69 2.55 7.41
N ALA A 59 -17.12 1.38 6.95
CA ALA A 59 -16.38 0.63 5.94
C ALA A 59 -17.31 -0.24 5.08
N ALA A 60 -16.84 -0.57 3.88
CA ALA A 60 -17.41 -1.60 3.02
C ALA A 60 -16.29 -2.45 2.41
N SER A 61 -16.60 -3.66 1.99
CA SER A 61 -15.69 -4.53 1.25
C SER A 61 -16.04 -4.56 -0.23
N LEU A 62 -15.01 -4.77 -1.07
CA LEU A 62 -15.18 -5.10 -2.49
C LEU A 62 -14.15 -6.17 -2.86
N VAL A 63 -14.66 -7.32 -3.27
CA VAL A 63 -13.81 -8.49 -3.65
C VAL A 63 -13.45 -8.41 -5.12
N GLY A 64 -12.16 -8.55 -5.44
CA GLY A 64 -11.71 -8.60 -6.83
C GLY A 64 -10.21 -8.58 -6.99
N ASP A 65 -9.80 -8.75 -8.24
CA ASP A 65 -8.38 -8.81 -8.62
C ASP A 65 -7.89 -7.42 -9.05
N VAL A 66 -6.85 -6.92 -8.40
CA VAL A 66 -6.23 -5.62 -8.74
C VAL A 66 -5.58 -5.60 -10.12
N THR A 67 -5.35 -6.77 -10.73
CA THR A 67 -4.83 -6.87 -12.10
C THR A 67 -5.89 -6.62 -13.18
N ASP A 68 -7.17 -6.56 -12.79
CA ASP A 68 -8.26 -6.17 -13.68
C ASP A 68 -8.46 -4.64 -13.64
N PRO A 69 -8.23 -3.91 -14.76
CA PRO A 69 -8.47 -2.47 -14.80
C PRO A 69 -9.92 -2.06 -14.51
N GLU A 70 -10.91 -2.90 -14.84
CA GLU A 70 -12.32 -2.63 -14.55
C GLU A 70 -12.60 -2.70 -13.04
N PHE A 71 -11.87 -3.55 -12.31
CA PHE A 71 -11.95 -3.58 -10.86
C PHE A 71 -11.49 -2.27 -10.22
N ALA A 72 -10.46 -1.62 -10.78
CA ALA A 72 -10.02 -0.30 -10.32
C ALA A 72 -11.12 0.75 -10.48
N VAL A 73 -11.84 0.75 -11.61
CA VAL A 73 -12.98 1.65 -11.86
C VAL A 73 -14.13 1.35 -10.89
N ALA A 74 -14.46 0.07 -10.69
CA ALA A 74 -15.49 -0.35 -9.74
C ALA A 74 -15.15 0.07 -8.30
N SER A 75 -13.87 -0.02 -7.90
CA SER A 75 -13.40 0.39 -6.58
C SER A 75 -13.57 1.89 -6.36
N VAL A 76 -13.24 2.72 -7.34
CA VAL A 76 -13.46 4.18 -7.29
C VAL A 76 -14.93 4.52 -7.14
N LYS A 77 -15.80 3.84 -7.89
CA LYS A 77 -17.26 4.03 -7.78
C LYS A 77 -17.76 3.67 -6.38
N ALA A 78 -17.42 2.49 -5.89
CA ALA A 78 -17.85 2.02 -4.57
C ALA A 78 -17.34 2.92 -3.43
N ALA A 79 -16.11 3.43 -3.52
CA ALA A 79 -15.58 4.37 -2.53
C ALA A 79 -16.34 5.70 -2.52
N ASN A 80 -16.70 6.23 -3.69
CA ASN A 80 -17.49 7.47 -3.80
C ASN A 80 -18.94 7.31 -3.28
N GLU A 81 -19.46 6.08 -3.19
CA GLU A 81 -20.77 5.81 -2.55
C GLU A 81 -20.69 5.93 -1.01
N LEU A 82 -19.52 5.76 -0.40
CA LEU A 82 -19.31 5.92 1.04
C LEU A 82 -19.13 7.40 1.43
N ALA A 83 -18.26 8.10 0.71
CA ALA A 83 -17.96 9.53 0.84
C ALA A 83 -17.11 9.96 -0.38
N PRO A 84 -16.86 11.25 -0.61
CA PRO A 84 -15.95 11.68 -1.69
C PRO A 84 -14.59 10.98 -1.57
N LEU A 85 -14.17 10.26 -2.62
CA LEU A 85 -12.86 9.59 -2.64
C LEU A 85 -11.74 10.62 -2.65
N ARG A 86 -10.94 10.67 -1.60
CA ARG A 86 -9.81 11.57 -1.46
C ARG A 86 -8.52 10.88 -1.01
N ILE A 87 -8.61 9.59 -0.64
CA ILE A 87 -7.45 8.81 -0.18
C ILE A 87 -7.43 7.49 -0.95
N ALA A 88 -6.25 7.12 -1.46
CA ALA A 88 -6.03 5.78 -2.00
C ALA A 88 -4.70 5.22 -1.48
N VAL A 89 -4.72 3.96 -1.05
CA VAL A 89 -3.54 3.22 -0.61
C VAL A 89 -3.40 1.97 -1.47
N ASN A 90 -2.46 2.02 -2.41
CA ASN A 90 -2.15 0.93 -3.32
C ASN A 90 -1.16 -0.02 -2.63
N ASN A 91 -1.70 -0.97 -1.84
CA ASN A 91 -0.92 -1.84 -0.98
C ASN A 91 -0.84 -3.30 -1.48
N ALA A 92 -1.78 -3.78 -2.28
CA ALA A 92 -1.77 -5.15 -2.76
C ALA A 92 -0.43 -5.53 -3.42
N GLY A 93 0.06 -6.75 -3.13
CA GLY A 93 1.31 -7.23 -3.70
C GLY A 93 1.66 -8.64 -3.25
N ILE A 94 2.63 -9.24 -3.96
CA ILE A 94 3.17 -10.57 -3.70
C ILE A 94 4.70 -10.56 -3.72
N GLY A 95 5.35 -11.52 -3.03
CA GLY A 95 6.81 -11.64 -3.01
C GLY A 95 7.42 -12.20 -4.31
N GLY A 96 6.73 -13.14 -4.92
CA GLY A 96 7.26 -13.89 -6.07
C GLY A 96 8.12 -15.10 -5.68
N GLU A 97 8.71 -15.74 -6.66
CA GLU A 97 9.63 -16.86 -6.46
C GLU A 97 11.04 -16.39 -6.08
N SER A 98 11.80 -17.26 -5.45
CA SER A 98 13.21 -17.02 -5.10
C SER A 98 14.12 -17.71 -6.12
N ALA A 99 14.69 -16.92 -7.04
CA ALA A 99 15.59 -17.43 -8.06
C ALA A 99 16.57 -16.33 -8.53
N LYS A 100 17.76 -16.73 -9.00
CA LYS A 100 18.70 -15.81 -9.65
C LYS A 100 18.06 -15.23 -10.92
N VAL A 101 18.51 -14.04 -11.35
CA VAL A 101 17.96 -13.36 -12.54
C VAL A 101 17.93 -14.27 -13.77
N GLY A 102 18.98 -15.06 -14.01
CA GLY A 102 19.05 -15.96 -15.17
C GLY A 102 18.15 -17.20 -15.08
N ASP A 103 17.72 -17.56 -13.87
CA ASP A 103 16.93 -18.76 -13.59
C ASP A 103 15.48 -18.43 -13.25
N TYR A 104 15.13 -17.13 -13.12
CA TYR A 104 13.79 -16.68 -12.77
C TYR A 104 12.80 -17.01 -13.89
N SER A 105 11.66 -17.64 -13.57
CA SER A 105 10.71 -18.04 -14.59
C SER A 105 10.04 -16.83 -15.26
N LEU A 106 9.75 -16.92 -16.56
CA LEU A 106 9.06 -15.85 -17.29
C LEU A 106 7.64 -15.62 -16.74
N ASP A 107 6.96 -16.67 -16.30
CA ASP A 107 5.60 -16.55 -15.77
C ASP A 107 5.61 -15.97 -14.36
N GLY A 108 6.57 -16.36 -13.51
CA GLY A 108 6.81 -15.73 -12.21
C GLY A 108 7.13 -14.24 -12.34
N TRP A 109 7.99 -13.88 -13.29
CA TRP A 109 8.30 -12.49 -13.61
C TRP A 109 7.06 -11.71 -14.01
N ARG A 110 6.31 -12.19 -15.00
CA ARG A 110 5.08 -11.54 -15.48
C ARG A 110 4.08 -11.35 -14.35
N LYS A 111 3.87 -12.38 -13.54
CA LYS A 111 2.93 -12.35 -12.42
C LYS A 111 3.30 -11.28 -11.39
N VAL A 112 4.58 -11.20 -11.01
CA VAL A 112 5.05 -10.20 -10.02
C VAL A 112 4.95 -8.79 -10.57
N ILE A 113 5.36 -8.55 -11.82
CA ILE A 113 5.25 -7.24 -12.47
C ILE A 113 3.78 -6.83 -12.60
N GLU A 114 2.91 -7.75 -13.00
CA GLU A 114 1.48 -7.46 -13.15
C GLU A 114 0.83 -7.06 -11.83
N ILE A 115 1.08 -7.81 -10.76
CA ILE A 115 0.45 -7.55 -9.46
C ILE A 115 1.12 -6.37 -8.72
N ASN A 116 2.46 -6.24 -8.75
CA ASN A 116 3.15 -5.26 -7.90
C ASN A 116 3.40 -3.90 -8.58
N LEU A 117 3.27 -3.82 -9.91
CA LEU A 117 3.53 -2.60 -10.66
C LEU A 117 2.36 -2.20 -11.56
N ASN A 118 1.93 -3.08 -12.48
CA ASN A 118 0.88 -2.74 -13.44
C ASN A 118 -0.45 -2.48 -12.74
N SER A 119 -0.81 -3.27 -11.72
CA SER A 119 -2.05 -3.07 -10.95
C SER A 119 -2.09 -1.70 -10.26
N VAL A 120 -0.95 -1.23 -9.76
CA VAL A 120 -0.86 0.11 -9.16
C VAL A 120 -1.08 1.19 -10.21
N TYR A 121 -0.54 1.01 -11.42
CA TYR A 121 -0.82 1.90 -12.54
C TYR A 121 -2.32 1.90 -12.91
N TYR A 122 -2.97 0.73 -12.99
CA TYR A 122 -4.41 0.63 -13.29
C TYR A 122 -5.24 1.33 -12.20
N SER A 123 -4.91 1.08 -10.94
CA SER A 123 -5.55 1.73 -9.80
C SER A 123 -5.39 3.25 -9.85
N MET A 124 -4.16 3.74 -10.04
CA MET A 124 -3.88 5.17 -10.10
C MET A 124 -4.58 5.86 -11.27
N LYS A 125 -4.65 5.19 -12.44
CA LYS A 125 -5.36 5.72 -13.61
C LYS A 125 -6.84 6.00 -13.32
N ALA A 126 -7.50 5.18 -12.51
CA ALA A 126 -8.89 5.41 -12.10
C ALA A 126 -9.00 6.39 -10.93
N GLN A 127 -8.02 6.37 -10.00
CA GLN A 127 -8.05 7.15 -8.75
C GLN A 127 -7.73 8.62 -8.97
N LEU A 128 -6.75 8.96 -9.82
CA LEU A 128 -6.20 10.30 -9.97
C LEU A 128 -7.27 11.32 -10.37
N ASP A 129 -8.00 11.06 -11.45
CA ASP A 129 -9.05 11.97 -11.92
C ASP A 129 -10.23 12.06 -10.94
N ALA A 130 -10.58 10.96 -10.29
CA ALA A 130 -11.66 10.94 -9.29
C ALA A 130 -11.30 11.75 -8.04
N ILE A 131 -10.07 11.61 -7.53
CA ILE A 131 -9.58 12.38 -6.38
C ILE A 131 -9.46 13.87 -6.74
N ALA A 132 -8.97 14.19 -7.94
CA ALA A 132 -8.90 15.57 -8.44
C ALA A 132 -10.30 16.21 -8.51
N ALA A 133 -11.28 15.50 -9.07
CA ALA A 133 -12.67 15.96 -9.18
C ALA A 133 -13.32 16.20 -7.80
N ASN A 134 -12.91 15.47 -6.77
CA ASN A 134 -13.35 15.64 -5.39
C ASN A 134 -12.59 16.73 -4.61
N GLY A 135 -11.80 17.57 -5.32
CA GLY A 135 -11.09 18.70 -4.71
C GLY A 135 -9.67 18.40 -4.22
N GLY A 136 -9.09 17.29 -4.69
CA GLY A 136 -7.74 16.85 -4.36
C GLY A 136 -7.71 15.86 -3.19
N GLY A 137 -6.52 15.35 -2.88
CA GLY A 137 -6.33 14.33 -1.85
C GLY A 137 -4.95 13.71 -1.88
N ALA A 138 -4.83 12.44 -1.49
CA ALA A 138 -3.56 11.75 -1.39
C ALA A 138 -3.62 10.30 -1.91
N ILE A 139 -2.61 9.94 -2.67
CA ILE A 139 -2.33 8.54 -3.04
C ILE A 139 -1.04 8.11 -2.36
N VAL A 140 -1.06 6.96 -1.70
CA VAL A 140 0.11 6.35 -1.07
C VAL A 140 0.36 4.99 -1.73
N ASN A 141 1.47 4.86 -2.43
CA ASN A 141 1.89 3.62 -3.06
C ASN A 141 2.78 2.82 -2.10
N MET A 142 2.40 1.58 -1.81
CA MET A 142 3.20 0.69 -0.96
C MET A 142 4.36 0.11 -1.78
N ALA A 143 5.51 0.78 -1.70
CA ALA A 143 6.75 0.29 -2.27
C ALA A 143 7.40 -0.78 -1.36
N SER A 144 8.65 -0.63 -1.00
CA SER A 144 9.46 -1.49 -0.12
C SER A 144 10.83 -0.84 0.02
N ILE A 145 11.63 -1.18 1.05
CA ILE A 145 13.08 -0.92 1.01
C ILE A 145 13.70 -1.39 -0.30
N LEU A 146 13.17 -2.48 -0.87
CA LEU A 146 13.60 -3.03 -2.15
C LEU A 146 13.18 -2.19 -3.37
N GLY A 147 12.63 -1.00 -3.15
CA GLY A 147 12.48 0.06 -4.13
C GLY A 147 13.75 0.92 -4.29
N SER A 148 14.71 0.83 -3.36
CA SER A 148 15.96 1.61 -3.38
C SER A 148 17.23 0.76 -3.24
N VAL A 149 17.11 -0.49 -2.78
CA VAL A 149 18.23 -1.44 -2.67
C VAL A 149 17.90 -2.76 -3.34
N GLY A 150 18.93 -3.53 -3.69
CA GLY A 150 18.77 -4.88 -4.23
C GLY A 150 18.57 -5.92 -3.14
N PHE A 151 17.97 -7.05 -3.52
CA PHE A 151 17.89 -8.24 -2.70
C PHE A 151 18.08 -9.47 -3.59
N ALA A 152 19.07 -10.30 -3.25
CA ALA A 152 19.38 -11.46 -4.05
C ALA A 152 18.17 -12.40 -4.21
N ASN A 153 18.02 -12.98 -5.38
CA ASN A 153 16.97 -13.91 -5.76
C ASN A 153 15.53 -13.31 -5.81
N SER A 154 15.38 -11.98 -5.84
CA SER A 154 14.08 -11.29 -5.86
C SER A 154 13.96 -10.28 -7.00
N SER A 155 14.52 -10.59 -8.16
CA SER A 155 14.69 -9.63 -9.28
C SER A 155 13.37 -8.99 -9.73
N ALA A 156 12.29 -9.77 -9.90
CA ALA A 156 11.01 -9.25 -10.34
C ALA A 156 10.40 -8.29 -9.30
N TYR A 157 10.45 -8.66 -8.02
CA TYR A 157 9.94 -7.82 -6.92
C TYR A 157 10.73 -6.51 -6.79
N VAL A 158 12.07 -6.60 -6.79
CA VAL A 158 12.96 -5.43 -6.75
C VAL A 158 12.66 -4.49 -7.91
N THR A 159 12.54 -5.02 -9.13
CA THR A 159 12.22 -4.22 -10.32
C THR A 159 10.86 -3.54 -10.19
N ALA A 160 9.82 -4.27 -9.77
CA ALA A 160 8.49 -3.70 -9.59
C ALA A 160 8.50 -2.55 -8.55
N LYS A 161 9.16 -2.77 -7.39
CA LYS A 161 9.20 -1.77 -6.32
C LYS A 161 10.04 -0.53 -6.68
N HIS A 162 11.12 -0.67 -7.46
CA HIS A 162 11.82 0.47 -8.06
C HIS A 162 10.95 1.21 -9.07
N GLY A 163 10.19 0.50 -9.90
CA GLY A 163 9.26 1.10 -10.87
C GLY A 163 8.19 1.96 -10.21
N LEU A 164 7.71 1.56 -9.01
CA LEU A 164 6.75 2.35 -8.25
C LEU A 164 7.27 3.73 -7.84
N LEU A 165 8.57 3.87 -7.58
CA LEU A 165 9.14 5.18 -7.24
C LEU A 165 9.07 6.14 -8.43
N GLY A 166 9.42 5.66 -9.63
CA GLY A 166 9.29 6.46 -10.85
C GLY A 166 7.83 6.85 -11.15
N LEU A 167 6.90 5.88 -11.03
CA LEU A 167 5.47 6.13 -11.21
C LEU A 167 4.94 7.16 -10.20
N THR A 168 5.35 7.07 -8.93
CA THR A 168 4.99 8.01 -7.86
C THR A 168 5.47 9.42 -8.16
N GLN A 169 6.72 9.57 -8.56
CA GLN A 169 7.32 10.87 -8.87
C GLN A 169 6.62 11.54 -10.05
N ASN A 170 6.37 10.77 -11.11
CA ASN A 170 5.75 11.31 -12.32
C ASN A 170 4.30 11.77 -12.04
N ALA A 171 3.49 10.94 -11.42
CA ALA A 171 2.12 11.28 -11.08
C ALA A 171 2.04 12.48 -10.11
N ALA A 172 2.98 12.59 -9.17
CA ALA A 172 3.05 13.72 -8.25
C ALA A 172 3.28 15.06 -8.98
N LEU A 173 4.12 15.05 -10.03
CA LEU A 173 4.37 16.25 -10.85
C LEU A 173 3.17 16.60 -11.74
N GLU A 174 2.50 15.59 -12.30
CA GLU A 174 1.41 15.77 -13.25
C GLU A 174 0.09 16.24 -12.61
N TYR A 175 -0.15 15.88 -11.33
CA TYR A 175 -1.41 16.16 -10.65
C TYR A 175 -1.31 17.15 -9.48
N ALA A 176 -0.16 17.79 -9.29
CA ALA A 176 0.06 18.77 -8.23
C ALA A 176 -0.87 20.00 -8.32
N ASP A 177 -1.11 20.51 -9.53
CA ASP A 177 -2.00 21.63 -9.79
C ASP A 177 -3.48 21.30 -9.49
N GLN A 178 -3.84 20.02 -9.53
CA GLN A 178 -5.16 19.49 -9.16
C GLN A 178 -5.24 19.08 -7.67
N LYS A 179 -4.23 19.45 -6.87
CA LYS A 179 -4.13 19.20 -5.43
C LYS A 179 -4.12 17.71 -5.06
N VAL A 180 -3.64 16.84 -5.94
CA VAL A 180 -3.42 15.44 -5.65
C VAL A 180 -1.96 15.23 -5.29
N ARG A 181 -1.71 14.75 -4.08
CA ARG A 181 -0.39 14.35 -3.61
C ARG A 181 -0.20 12.86 -3.85
N VAL A 182 0.97 12.48 -4.35
CA VAL A 182 1.31 11.07 -4.55
C VAL A 182 2.64 10.80 -3.86
N THR A 183 2.67 9.83 -2.95
CA THR A 183 3.86 9.45 -2.19
C THR A 183 4.06 7.95 -2.20
N ALA A 184 5.27 7.50 -1.92
CA ALA A 184 5.59 6.09 -1.74
C ALA A 184 6.08 5.84 -0.30
N VAL A 185 5.67 4.71 0.27
CA VAL A 185 6.17 4.20 1.55
C VAL A 185 7.02 2.97 1.29
N GLY A 186 8.17 2.89 1.95
CA GLY A 186 9.13 1.79 1.86
C GLY A 186 9.28 1.06 3.18
N PRO A 187 8.40 0.09 3.48
CA PRO A 187 8.58 -0.76 4.65
C PRO A 187 9.84 -1.60 4.54
N GLY A 188 10.49 -1.84 5.67
CA GLY A 188 11.45 -2.92 5.86
C GLY A 188 10.75 -4.28 5.89
N PHE A 189 11.35 -5.26 6.56
CA PHE A 189 10.66 -6.51 6.83
C PHE A 189 9.69 -6.33 8.00
N ILE A 190 8.40 -6.49 7.69
CA ILE A 190 7.27 -6.26 8.61
C ILE A 190 6.64 -7.62 8.95
N ARG A 191 6.29 -7.83 10.21
CA ARG A 191 5.62 -9.04 10.71
C ARG A 191 4.22 -9.15 10.11
N THR A 192 4.12 -9.88 9.02
CA THR A 192 2.89 -10.09 8.23
C THR A 192 2.79 -11.54 7.82
N PRO A 193 1.58 -12.04 7.48
CA PRO A 193 1.42 -13.38 6.93
C PRO A 193 2.31 -13.63 5.70
N LEU A 194 2.56 -12.62 4.87
CA LEU A 194 3.45 -12.74 3.71
C LEU A 194 4.89 -13.09 4.13
N VAL A 195 5.42 -12.47 5.17
CA VAL A 195 6.78 -12.69 5.65
C VAL A 195 6.85 -13.98 6.47
N GLU A 196 5.91 -14.19 7.39
CA GLU A 196 5.91 -15.35 8.30
C GLU A 196 5.70 -16.67 7.58
N HIS A 197 4.89 -16.71 6.51
CA HIS A 197 4.68 -17.94 5.72
C HIS A 197 5.79 -18.23 4.72
N SER A 198 6.64 -17.23 4.41
CA SER A 198 7.67 -17.35 3.39
C SER A 198 9.06 -17.70 3.95
N MET A 199 9.22 -17.72 5.28
CA MET A 199 10.53 -17.81 5.93
C MET A 199 10.48 -18.70 7.16
N ASP A 200 11.56 -19.46 7.38
CA ASP A 200 11.79 -20.18 8.62
C ASP A 200 12.35 -19.28 9.74
N ALA A 201 12.49 -19.84 10.94
CA ALA A 201 12.93 -19.08 12.11
C ALA A 201 14.35 -18.51 11.96
N ASP A 202 15.24 -19.23 11.29
CA ASP A 202 16.63 -18.77 11.09
C ASP A 202 16.69 -17.60 10.10
N ALA A 203 15.89 -17.67 9.03
CA ALA A 203 15.76 -16.56 8.07
C ALA A 203 15.13 -15.33 8.72
N LEU A 204 14.10 -15.50 9.56
CA LEU A 204 13.52 -14.39 10.31
C LEU A 204 14.53 -13.75 11.26
N ALA A 205 15.27 -14.53 12.05
CA ALA A 205 16.31 -14.03 12.95
C ALA A 205 17.43 -13.29 12.17
N PHE A 206 17.82 -13.80 10.99
CA PHE A 206 18.75 -13.13 10.13
C PHE A 206 18.24 -11.76 9.66
N LEU A 207 16.97 -11.67 9.28
CA LEU A 207 16.36 -10.41 8.86
C LEU A 207 16.19 -9.42 10.01
N GLU A 208 15.85 -9.89 11.21
CA GLU A 208 15.82 -9.06 12.42
C GLU A 208 17.18 -8.38 12.65
N GLY A 209 18.27 -9.16 12.53
CA GLY A 209 19.62 -8.64 12.67
C GLY A 209 20.08 -7.68 11.57
N LYS A 210 19.35 -7.60 10.44
CA LYS A 210 19.62 -6.62 9.38
C LYS A 210 18.99 -5.24 9.64
N HIS A 211 18.08 -5.13 10.58
CA HIS A 211 17.54 -3.85 11.00
C HIS A 211 18.37 -3.29 12.16
N ALA A 212 18.72 -2.00 12.11
CA ALA A 212 19.45 -1.36 13.20
C ALA A 212 18.69 -1.42 14.54
N LEU A 213 17.34 -1.48 14.48
CA LEU A 213 16.49 -1.64 15.67
C LEU A 213 16.43 -3.10 16.18
N GLY A 214 17.07 -4.07 15.50
CA GLY A 214 17.20 -5.46 15.94
C GLY A 214 15.90 -6.27 15.96
N ARG A 215 14.88 -5.88 15.21
CA ARG A 215 13.59 -6.56 15.12
C ARG A 215 12.92 -6.32 13.77
N LEU A 216 11.92 -7.14 13.46
CA LEU A 216 10.97 -6.80 12.40
C LEU A 216 10.10 -5.61 12.81
N GLY A 217 9.58 -4.87 11.84
CA GLY A 217 8.56 -3.87 12.07
C GLY A 217 7.18 -4.51 12.27
N GLU A 218 6.26 -3.74 12.86
CA GLU A 218 4.86 -4.14 12.99
C GLU A 218 4.00 -3.38 11.95
N PRO A 219 2.90 -3.98 11.45
CA PRO A 219 2.01 -3.34 10.47
C PRO A 219 1.51 -1.96 10.89
N GLU A 220 1.27 -1.76 12.18
CA GLU A 220 0.79 -0.52 12.77
C GLU A 220 1.83 0.61 12.65
N GLU A 221 3.13 0.30 12.63
CA GLU A 221 4.19 1.29 12.45
C GLU A 221 4.18 1.86 11.02
N VAL A 222 3.90 1.00 10.03
CA VAL A 222 3.71 1.43 8.64
C VAL A 222 2.41 2.23 8.50
N ALA A 223 1.31 1.73 9.09
CA ALA A 223 0.00 2.37 9.02
C ALA A 223 0.02 3.79 9.61
N ALA A 224 0.79 4.03 10.66
CA ALA A 224 0.95 5.36 11.26
C ALA A 224 1.54 6.38 10.27
N LEU A 225 2.57 6.01 9.50
CA LEU A 225 3.12 6.86 8.45
C LEU A 225 2.14 7.06 7.29
N VAL A 226 1.46 6.00 6.87
CA VAL A 226 0.44 6.09 5.80
C VAL A 226 -0.67 7.06 6.20
N ALA A 227 -1.18 7.00 7.43
CA ALA A 227 -2.21 7.92 7.91
C ALA A 227 -1.73 9.38 7.93
N PHE A 228 -0.49 9.62 8.35
CA PHE A 228 0.12 10.95 8.25
C PHE A 228 0.18 11.43 6.80
N LEU A 229 0.73 10.64 5.89
CA LEU A 229 0.86 11.00 4.47
C LEU A 229 -0.50 11.22 3.77
N ALA A 230 -1.53 10.48 4.19
CA ALA A 230 -2.89 10.63 3.68
C ALA A 230 -3.61 11.90 4.18
N SER A 231 -3.16 12.48 5.29
CA SER A 231 -3.79 13.63 5.95
C SER A 231 -3.30 14.98 5.43
N ASP A 232 -3.99 16.05 5.80
CA ASP A 232 -3.59 17.42 5.48
C ASP A 232 -2.32 17.88 6.23
N ALA A 233 -1.91 17.16 7.29
CA ALA A 233 -0.63 17.40 7.96
C ALA A 233 0.58 17.19 7.03
N ALA A 234 0.41 16.40 5.95
CA ALA A 234 1.40 16.17 4.92
C ALA A 234 1.22 17.06 3.66
N SER A 235 0.54 18.20 3.77
CA SER A 235 0.11 19.04 2.63
C SER A 235 1.25 19.53 1.73
N PHE A 236 2.48 19.57 2.21
CA PHE A 236 3.67 19.96 1.41
C PHE A 236 4.55 18.77 1.02
N ILE A 237 4.02 17.53 1.14
CA ILE A 237 4.75 16.29 0.83
C ILE A 237 4.11 15.62 -0.39
N THR A 238 4.84 15.58 -1.50
CA THR A 238 4.46 14.85 -2.73
C THR A 238 5.70 14.42 -3.50
N GLY A 239 5.62 13.40 -4.35
CA GLY A 239 6.71 12.87 -5.17
C GLY A 239 7.82 12.18 -4.39
N SER A 240 7.67 12.00 -3.08
CA SER A 240 8.71 11.51 -2.18
C SER A 240 8.51 10.06 -1.76
N TYR A 241 9.61 9.43 -1.39
CA TYR A 241 9.66 8.08 -0.88
C TYR A 241 10.09 8.09 0.60
N HIS A 242 9.31 7.44 1.45
CA HIS A 242 9.47 7.46 2.90
C HIS A 242 9.70 6.06 3.44
N LEU A 243 10.83 5.86 4.10
CA LEU A 243 11.21 4.59 4.69
C LEU A 243 10.58 4.38 6.07
N VAL A 244 10.12 3.14 6.34
CA VAL A 244 9.75 2.62 7.67
C VAL A 244 10.45 1.28 7.80
N ASP A 245 11.75 1.30 8.07
CA ASP A 245 12.62 0.16 7.86
C ASP A 245 13.56 -0.17 9.03
N GLY A 246 13.35 0.44 10.19
CA GLY A 246 14.18 0.21 11.36
C GLY A 246 15.68 0.42 11.12
N GLY A 247 16.04 1.25 10.12
CA GLY A 247 17.41 1.55 9.76
C GLY A 247 18.07 0.50 8.85
N TYR A 248 17.30 -0.37 8.21
CA TYR A 248 17.82 -1.38 7.28
C TYR A 248 18.66 -0.78 6.15
N THR A 249 18.18 0.31 5.54
CA THR A 249 18.85 0.94 4.39
C THR A 249 19.90 1.99 4.78
N ALA A 250 20.09 2.24 6.06
CA ALA A 250 21.07 3.22 6.56
C ALA A 250 22.49 2.65 6.72
N GLN A 251 22.71 1.37 6.47
CA GLN A 251 23.98 0.65 6.62
C GLN A 251 24.43 -0.06 5.35
#